data_d9621792db297b492ed075e7f5c7f3a4
#
_entry.id   d9621792db297b492ed075e7f5c7f3a4
#
_cell.length_a   1.000
_cell.length_b   1.000
_cell.length_c   1.000
_cell.angle_alpha   90.00
_cell.angle_beta   90.00
_cell.angle_gamma   90.00
#
_symmetry.space_group_name_H-M   'P 1'
#
loop_
_entity.id
_entity.type
_entity.pdbx_description
1 polymer ?
#
loop_
_entity_poly.entity_id
_entity_poly.type
_entity_poly.pdbx_seq_one_letter_code
_entity_poly.pdbx_strand_id
1 'polypeptide(L)'
;MKEEIINGSLYRYNNNEKIIYYKNSYGFEYWKEYDENGKCIHYKDSSGFEFWYKYDENGNYIHYKDSDRFECWKWYDENNNLIHYKDSDRLEYWKGYDENGNCIHYKNPDGFEEWYEYDINGNLIHTKNSNENEVRQ
;
A
#
# COMPACT_ATOMS: atom_id res chain seq x y z
N MET A 1 -9.01 3.44 28.73
CA MET A 1 -9.55 2.37 27.87
C MET A 1 -11.07 2.36 28.02
N LYS A 2 -11.81 2.40 26.93
CA LYS A 2 -13.29 2.34 26.91
C LYS A 2 -13.73 0.96 26.43
N GLU A 3 -14.79 0.42 27.02
CA GLU A 3 -15.40 -0.83 26.61
C GLU A 3 -16.91 -0.63 26.40
N GLU A 4 -17.45 -1.18 25.32
CA GLU A 4 -18.88 -1.09 24.98
C GLU A 4 -19.40 -2.43 24.45
N ILE A 5 -20.67 -2.70 24.72
CA ILE A 5 -21.41 -3.81 24.10
C ILE A 5 -22.49 -3.22 23.22
N ILE A 6 -22.42 -3.48 21.91
CA ILE A 6 -23.36 -3.00 20.92
C ILE A 6 -23.91 -4.21 20.14
N ASN A 7 -25.24 -4.41 20.18
CA ASN A 7 -25.92 -5.53 19.51
C ASN A 7 -25.29 -6.92 19.81
N GLY A 8 -24.87 -7.14 21.06
CA GLY A 8 -24.26 -8.38 21.53
C GLY A 8 -22.79 -8.57 21.17
N SER A 9 -22.17 -7.57 20.56
CA SER A 9 -20.73 -7.56 20.25
C SER A 9 -19.98 -6.67 21.23
N LEU A 10 -18.81 -7.12 21.67
CA LEU A 10 -17.91 -6.41 22.58
C LEU A 10 -16.87 -5.63 21.79
N TYR A 11 -16.69 -4.36 22.17
CA TYR A 11 -15.70 -3.45 21.62
C TYR A 11 -14.82 -2.88 22.73
N ARG A 12 -13.51 -2.81 22.52
CA ARG A 12 -12.57 -2.08 23.36
C ARG A 12 -11.83 -1.05 22.53
N TYR A 13 -11.66 0.12 23.12
CA TYR A 13 -11.06 1.28 22.46
C TYR A 13 -9.80 1.73 23.22
N ASN A 14 -8.83 2.26 22.49
CA ASN A 14 -7.72 2.98 23.11
C ASN A 14 -8.14 4.41 23.52
N ASN A 15 -7.20 5.17 24.06
CA ASN A 15 -7.45 6.56 24.48
C ASN A 15 -7.77 7.53 23.32
N ASN A 16 -7.50 7.12 22.06
CA ASN A 16 -7.79 7.88 20.84
C ASN A 16 -9.06 7.37 20.14
N GLU A 17 -9.93 6.65 20.85
CA GLU A 17 -11.21 6.10 20.38
C GLU A 17 -11.08 5.12 19.18
N LYS A 18 -9.89 4.53 19.00
CA LYS A 18 -9.67 3.47 18.00
C LYS A 18 -9.99 2.10 18.59
N ILE A 19 -10.69 1.24 17.83
CA ILE A 19 -10.99 -0.13 18.25
C ILE A 19 -9.70 -0.95 18.28
N ILE A 20 -9.31 -1.42 19.46
CA ILE A 20 -8.15 -2.28 19.69
C ILE A 20 -8.52 -3.76 19.87
N TYR A 21 -9.78 -4.03 20.17
CA TYR A 21 -10.33 -5.38 20.31
C TYR A 21 -11.80 -5.41 19.95
N TYR A 22 -12.23 -6.45 19.29
CA TYR A 22 -13.61 -6.75 18.95
C TYR A 22 -13.91 -8.24 19.17
N LYS A 23 -15.11 -8.54 19.64
CA LYS A 23 -15.63 -9.90 19.71
C LYS A 23 -17.13 -9.91 19.43
N ASN A 24 -17.57 -10.73 18.48
CA ASN A 24 -19.01 -10.90 18.21
C ASN A 24 -19.63 -12.05 19.00
N SER A 25 -20.95 -12.19 18.92
CA SER A 25 -21.73 -13.23 19.60
C SER A 25 -21.45 -14.66 19.09
N TYR A 26 -20.83 -14.80 17.92
CA TYR A 26 -20.46 -16.09 17.31
C TYR A 26 -19.04 -16.55 17.66
N GLY A 27 -18.33 -15.76 18.48
CA GLY A 27 -16.97 -16.08 18.94
C GLY A 27 -15.85 -15.59 18.03
N PHE A 28 -16.14 -14.92 16.90
CA PHE A 28 -15.12 -14.27 16.11
C PHE A 28 -14.60 -13.04 16.86
N GLU A 29 -13.27 -12.92 16.90
CA GLU A 29 -12.62 -11.80 17.56
C GLU A 29 -11.38 -11.35 16.79
N TYR A 30 -11.04 -10.04 16.93
CA TYR A 30 -9.81 -9.48 16.40
C TYR A 30 -9.17 -8.47 17.34
N TRP A 31 -7.87 -8.27 17.15
CA TRP A 31 -7.03 -7.30 17.84
C TRP A 31 -6.35 -6.38 16.83
N LYS A 32 -6.21 -5.11 17.18
CA LYS A 32 -5.51 -4.10 16.39
C LYS A 32 -4.56 -3.28 17.23
N GLU A 33 -3.42 -2.95 16.65
CA GLU A 33 -2.47 -1.99 17.18
C GLU A 33 -2.32 -0.83 16.20
N TYR A 34 -2.07 0.35 16.74
CA TYR A 34 -1.95 1.58 15.97
C TYR A 34 -0.65 2.31 16.33
N ASP A 35 -0.06 2.99 15.35
CA ASP A 35 1.03 3.92 15.60
C ASP A 35 0.54 5.22 16.27
N GLU A 36 1.48 6.10 16.57
CA GLU A 36 1.21 7.40 17.18
C GLU A 36 0.34 8.33 16.29
N ASN A 37 0.29 8.10 14.99
CA ASN A 37 -0.53 8.81 14.03
C ASN A 37 -1.93 8.19 13.84
N GLY A 38 -2.24 7.12 14.57
CA GLY A 38 -3.53 6.42 14.51
C GLY A 38 -3.70 5.50 13.29
N LYS A 39 -2.60 5.12 12.62
CA LYS A 39 -2.62 4.13 11.54
C LYS A 39 -2.47 2.73 12.10
N CYS A 40 -3.26 1.77 11.59
CA CYS A 40 -3.17 0.38 12.00
C CYS A 40 -1.84 -0.22 11.53
N ILE A 41 -1.01 -0.66 12.48
CA ILE A 41 0.30 -1.28 12.23
C ILE A 41 0.28 -2.80 12.39
N HIS A 42 -0.70 -3.33 13.12
CA HIS A 42 -0.84 -4.75 13.35
C HIS A 42 -2.31 -5.14 13.51
N TYR A 43 -2.68 -6.26 12.93
CA TYR A 43 -4.00 -6.91 13.05
C TYR A 43 -3.81 -8.40 13.24
N LYS A 44 -4.65 -8.99 14.08
CA LYS A 44 -4.76 -10.43 14.24
C LYS A 44 -6.21 -10.80 14.53
N ASP A 45 -6.68 -11.94 14.01
CA ASP A 45 -8.01 -12.45 14.32
C ASP A 45 -8.03 -13.91 14.75
N SER A 46 -9.19 -14.35 15.19
CA SER A 46 -9.43 -15.70 15.69
C SER A 46 -9.42 -16.79 14.62
N SER A 47 -9.41 -16.43 13.33
CA SER A 47 -9.19 -17.38 12.22
C SER A 47 -7.70 -17.71 12.04
N GLY A 48 -6.82 -16.96 12.67
CA GLY A 48 -5.37 -17.07 12.55
C GLY A 48 -4.78 -16.15 11.49
N PHE A 49 -5.60 -15.32 10.82
CA PHE A 49 -5.10 -14.31 9.90
C PHE A 49 -4.47 -13.16 10.68
N GLU A 50 -3.31 -12.71 10.20
CA GLU A 50 -2.50 -11.70 10.87
C GLU A 50 -1.75 -10.88 9.83
N PHE A 51 -1.66 -9.56 10.02
CA PHE A 51 -0.87 -8.70 9.16
C PHE A 51 -0.18 -7.57 9.90
N TRP A 52 0.89 -7.04 9.28
CA TRP A 52 1.69 -5.92 9.76
C TRP A 52 1.89 -4.90 8.66
N TYR A 53 1.79 -3.62 9.03
CA TYR A 53 2.12 -2.48 8.19
C TYR A 53 3.26 -1.66 8.79
N LYS A 54 4.10 -1.11 7.94
CA LYS A 54 5.04 -0.05 8.28
C LYS A 54 4.77 1.15 7.37
N TYR A 55 4.76 2.35 7.95
CA TYR A 55 4.48 3.61 7.24
C TYR A 55 5.71 4.52 7.26
N ASP A 56 5.83 5.38 6.23
CA ASP A 56 6.75 6.50 6.24
C ASP A 56 6.17 7.70 6.99
N GLU A 57 6.94 8.77 7.10
CA GLU A 57 6.52 10.01 7.77
C GLU A 57 5.35 10.74 7.07
N ASN A 58 5.13 10.47 5.78
CA ASN A 58 4.03 11.01 4.99
C ASN A 58 2.75 10.17 5.09
N GLY A 59 2.80 9.05 5.80
CA GLY A 59 1.68 8.14 5.99
C GLY A 59 1.45 7.15 4.86
N ASN A 60 2.39 6.98 3.93
CA ASN A 60 2.36 5.92 2.92
C ASN A 60 2.86 4.63 3.53
N TYR A 61 2.21 3.49 3.27
CA TYR A 61 2.79 2.24 3.72
C TYR A 61 3.96 1.85 2.80
N ILE A 62 5.09 1.56 3.45
CA ILE A 62 6.35 1.17 2.80
C ILE A 62 6.64 -0.31 2.91
N HIS A 63 5.95 -1.00 3.80
CA HIS A 63 6.08 -2.43 3.99
C HIS A 63 4.76 -3.03 4.49
N TYR A 64 4.35 -4.14 3.93
CA TYR A 64 3.23 -4.98 4.35
C TYR A 64 3.67 -6.43 4.41
N LYS A 65 3.19 -7.16 5.39
CA LYS A 65 3.38 -8.59 5.53
C LYS A 65 2.14 -9.22 6.16
N ASP A 66 1.78 -10.42 5.73
CA ASP A 66 0.69 -11.17 6.36
C ASP A 66 1.04 -12.64 6.64
N SER A 67 0.12 -13.32 7.33
CA SER A 67 0.25 -14.73 7.71
C SER A 67 0.05 -15.70 6.53
N ASP A 68 -0.48 -15.23 5.40
CA ASP A 68 -0.61 -16.01 4.16
C ASP A 68 0.65 -15.98 3.31
N ARG A 69 1.76 -15.47 3.88
CA ARG A 69 3.10 -15.36 3.28
C ARG A 69 3.24 -14.29 2.20
N PHE A 70 2.24 -13.43 2.04
CA PHE A 70 2.40 -12.28 1.16
C PHE A 70 3.18 -11.19 1.87
N GLU A 71 4.14 -10.59 1.16
CA GLU A 71 4.96 -9.50 1.66
C GLU A 71 5.28 -8.56 0.50
N CYS A 72 5.17 -7.25 0.74
CA CYS A 72 5.53 -6.26 -0.28
C CYS A 72 6.23 -5.05 0.31
N TRP A 73 7.02 -4.41 -0.53
CA TRP A 73 7.80 -3.21 -0.22
C TRP A 73 7.50 -2.14 -1.25
N LYS A 74 7.41 -0.89 -0.79
CA LYS A 74 7.13 0.28 -1.61
C LYS A 74 8.10 1.40 -1.28
N TRP A 75 8.56 2.09 -2.30
CA TRP A 75 9.39 3.29 -2.18
C TRP A 75 8.72 4.43 -2.92
N TYR A 76 8.76 5.60 -2.32
CA TYR A 76 8.11 6.81 -2.82
C TYR A 76 9.16 7.91 -2.99
N ASP A 77 8.94 8.80 -3.98
CA ASP A 77 9.73 10.01 -4.12
C ASP A 77 9.26 11.11 -3.14
N GLU A 78 9.91 12.27 -3.19
CA GLU A 78 9.57 13.42 -2.34
C GLU A 78 8.18 14.01 -2.62
N ASN A 79 7.58 13.69 -3.78
CA ASN A 79 6.22 14.08 -4.17
C ASN A 79 5.16 12.99 -3.88
N ASN A 80 5.52 11.94 -3.13
CA ASN A 80 4.67 10.79 -2.81
C ASN A 80 4.27 9.93 -4.02
N ASN A 81 5.01 9.96 -5.12
CA ASN A 81 4.83 9.04 -6.23
C ASN A 81 5.52 7.71 -5.93
N LEU A 82 4.85 6.59 -6.21
CA LEU A 82 5.42 5.25 -6.05
C LEU A 82 6.48 4.99 -7.15
N ILE A 83 7.76 5.00 -6.76
CA ILE A 83 8.89 4.85 -7.69
C ILE A 83 9.44 3.43 -7.78
N HIS A 84 9.20 2.59 -6.78
CA HIS A 84 9.62 1.20 -6.79
C HIS A 84 8.65 0.35 -5.97
N TYR A 85 8.27 -0.79 -6.52
CA TYR A 85 7.44 -1.82 -5.89
C TYR A 85 8.11 -3.17 -6.02
N LYS A 86 8.02 -3.97 -4.97
CA LYS A 86 8.46 -5.36 -4.96
C LYS A 86 7.58 -6.19 -4.05
N ASP A 87 7.25 -7.43 -4.44
CA ASP A 87 6.53 -8.35 -3.57
C ASP A 87 7.07 -9.78 -3.58
N SER A 88 6.51 -10.61 -2.71
CA SER A 88 6.86 -12.02 -2.56
C SER A 88 6.36 -12.90 -3.72
N ASP A 89 5.42 -12.42 -4.53
CA ASP A 89 4.90 -13.10 -5.72
C ASP A 89 5.74 -12.82 -6.99
N ARG A 90 6.93 -12.22 -6.80
CA ARG A 90 7.93 -11.87 -7.83
C ARG A 90 7.55 -10.70 -8.73
N LEU A 91 6.52 -9.93 -8.36
CA LEU A 91 6.25 -8.67 -9.05
C LEU A 91 7.24 -7.61 -8.56
N GLU A 92 7.93 -7.00 -9.49
CA GLU A 92 8.84 -5.89 -9.20
C GLU A 92 8.84 -4.91 -10.37
N TYR A 93 8.83 -3.62 -10.08
CA TYR A 93 8.95 -2.58 -11.09
C TYR A 93 9.47 -1.27 -10.50
N TRP A 94 10.02 -0.44 -11.38
CA TRP A 94 10.43 0.93 -11.12
C TRP A 94 9.65 1.88 -12.02
N LYS A 95 9.31 3.04 -11.51
CA LYS A 95 8.66 4.13 -12.25
C LYS A 95 9.36 5.45 -12.01
N GLY A 96 9.45 6.27 -13.07
CA GLY A 96 9.83 7.67 -13.00
C GLY A 96 8.65 8.55 -13.35
N TYR A 97 8.61 9.75 -12.77
CA TYR A 97 7.52 10.70 -12.95
C TYR A 97 8.06 12.07 -13.31
N ASP A 98 7.27 12.85 -14.07
CA ASP A 98 7.53 14.25 -14.28
C ASP A 98 7.08 15.11 -13.09
N GLU A 99 7.31 16.42 -13.15
CA GLU A 99 6.91 17.38 -12.11
C GLU A 99 5.39 17.50 -11.92
N ASN A 100 4.60 17.07 -12.90
CA ASN A 100 3.13 17.05 -12.86
C ASN A 100 2.56 15.72 -12.34
N GLY A 101 3.41 14.74 -12.00
CA GLY A 101 2.99 13.44 -11.51
C GLY A 101 2.63 12.43 -12.61
N ASN A 102 2.90 12.71 -13.88
CA ASN A 102 2.70 11.77 -14.97
C ASN A 102 3.83 10.75 -14.99
N CYS A 103 3.53 9.47 -15.14
CA CYS A 103 4.54 8.43 -15.30
C CYS A 103 5.23 8.58 -16.66
N ILE A 104 6.54 8.85 -16.65
CA ILE A 104 7.36 9.03 -17.87
C ILE A 104 8.28 7.86 -18.15
N HIS A 105 8.47 6.95 -17.21
CA HIS A 105 9.34 5.79 -17.35
C HIS A 105 8.85 4.62 -16.50
N TYR A 106 8.90 3.44 -17.08
CA TYR A 106 8.65 2.16 -16.41
C TYR A 106 9.78 1.19 -16.73
N LYS A 107 10.17 0.38 -15.75
CA LYS A 107 11.15 -0.69 -15.89
C LYS A 107 10.78 -1.89 -15.05
N ASN A 108 11.04 -3.11 -15.53
CA ASN A 108 10.92 -4.34 -14.76
C ASN A 108 12.25 -5.13 -14.71
N PRO A 109 12.37 -6.18 -13.88
CA PRO A 109 13.59 -6.97 -13.73
C PRO A 109 14.01 -7.74 -15.00
N ASP A 110 13.09 -8.01 -15.92
CA ASP A 110 13.35 -8.72 -17.17
C ASP A 110 14.07 -7.84 -18.21
N GLY A 111 14.31 -6.58 -17.87
CA GLY A 111 14.97 -5.59 -18.75
C GLY A 111 14.01 -4.88 -19.69
N PHE A 112 12.69 -5.11 -19.57
CA PHE A 112 11.71 -4.32 -20.30
C PHE A 112 11.65 -2.91 -19.72
N GLU A 113 11.75 -1.91 -20.60
CA GLU A 113 11.60 -0.50 -20.28
C GLU A 113 10.63 0.17 -21.25
N GLU A 114 9.88 1.13 -20.74
CA GLU A 114 8.94 1.92 -21.52
C GLU A 114 9.01 3.39 -21.11
N TRP A 115 8.97 4.29 -22.07
CA TRP A 115 9.02 5.74 -21.91
C TRP A 115 7.75 6.36 -22.47
N TYR A 116 7.26 7.39 -21.81
CA TYR A 116 6.02 8.09 -22.12
C TYR A 116 6.28 9.58 -22.23
N GLU A 117 5.66 10.23 -23.21
CA GLU A 117 5.67 11.67 -23.37
C GLU A 117 4.24 12.21 -23.37
N TYR A 118 4.03 13.32 -22.74
CA TYR A 118 2.74 13.98 -22.58
C TYR A 118 2.78 15.40 -23.13
N ASP A 119 1.64 15.87 -23.64
CA ASP A 119 1.47 17.28 -23.98
C ASP A 119 1.27 18.13 -22.72
N ILE A 120 1.19 19.45 -22.90
CA ILE A 120 1.02 20.41 -21.81
C ILE A 120 -0.30 20.22 -21.04
N ASN A 121 -1.30 19.56 -21.65
CA ASN A 121 -2.60 19.25 -21.03
C ASN A 121 -2.61 17.90 -20.31
N GLY A 122 -1.49 17.15 -20.32
CA GLY A 122 -1.38 15.85 -19.70
C GLY A 122 -1.88 14.68 -20.55
N ASN A 123 -2.10 14.88 -21.86
CA ASN A 123 -2.45 13.81 -22.77
C ASN A 123 -1.22 13.08 -23.25
N LEU A 124 -1.26 11.74 -23.28
CA LEU A 124 -0.19 10.90 -23.80
C LEU A 124 -0.06 11.11 -25.32
N ILE A 125 1.12 11.52 -25.79
CA ILE A 125 1.41 11.79 -27.21
C ILE A 125 2.41 10.83 -27.83
N HIS A 126 3.24 10.15 -27.02
CA HIS A 126 4.28 9.26 -27.52
C HIS A 126 4.61 8.19 -26.49
N THR A 127 4.80 6.96 -26.97
CA THR A 127 5.36 5.85 -26.19
C THR A 127 6.47 5.16 -27.00
N LYS A 128 7.51 4.75 -26.30
CA LYS A 128 8.59 3.94 -26.84
C LYS A 128 8.99 2.90 -25.81
N ASN A 129 9.32 1.69 -26.25
CA ASN A 129 9.81 0.65 -25.35
C ASN A 129 11.12 0.01 -25.81
N SER A 130 11.73 -0.79 -24.93
CA SER A 130 13.02 -1.46 -25.17
C SER A 130 12.97 -2.52 -26.27
N ASN A 131 11.78 -2.95 -26.73
CA ASN A 131 11.59 -3.85 -27.87
C ASN A 131 11.49 -3.09 -29.20
N GLU A 132 11.89 -1.81 -29.22
CA GLU A 132 11.86 -0.92 -30.38
C GLU A 132 10.46 -0.58 -30.91
N ASN A 133 9.40 -0.91 -30.16
CA ASN A 133 8.05 -0.46 -30.46
C ASN A 133 7.88 1.00 -30.09
N GLU A 134 7.37 1.78 -31.03
CA GLU A 134 7.13 3.22 -30.86
C GLU A 134 5.73 3.57 -31.38
N VAL A 135 4.97 4.33 -30.62
CA VAL A 135 3.64 4.81 -30.98
C VAL A 135 3.58 6.32 -30.73
N ARG A 136 3.18 7.08 -31.76
CA ARG A 136 2.90 8.52 -31.70
C ARG A 136 1.41 8.75 -31.95
N GLN A 137 0.85 9.62 -31.17
CA GLN A 137 -0.54 10.04 -31.29
C GLN A 137 -0.64 11.49 -31.79
#